data_823b1abaf6ea8e4061ff17dfd2b3c746
#
_entry.id   823b1abaf6ea8e4061ff17dfd2b3c746
#
_cell.length_a   1.000
_cell.length_b   1.000
_cell.length_c   1.000
_cell.angle_alpha   90.00
_cell.angle_beta   90.00
_cell.angle_gamma   90.00
#
_symmetry.space_group_name_H-M   'P 1'
#
loop_
_entity.id
_entity.type
_entity.pdbx_description
1 polymer ?
#
loop_
_entity_poly.entity_id
_entity_poly.type
_entity_poly.pdbx_seq_one_letter_code
_entity_poly.pdbx_strand_id
1 'polypeptide(L)'
;LPVGKCTVGHFADGEVSVSLEESVRGSDVFIVQSTCNPVNDNLMELIIMIDAFKRASAGRITAVMPYFGYARQDRKAKARDPISAKVVANMLTAAGADRVLTMDLHASQIQGFFDIPVDHLMGAPILTPYFQPIVHHHEDEYVAVSPDHGSVNRVRKFAEKLDIPLAII
;
A
#
# COMPACT_ATOMS: atom_id res chain seq x y z
N LEU A 1 -9.90 10.05 -13.07
CA LEU A 1 -10.33 8.76 -13.59
C LEU A 1 -11.77 8.50 -13.13
N PRO A 2 -12.65 7.92 -13.97
CA PRO A 2 -13.99 7.53 -13.55
C PRO A 2 -13.90 6.37 -12.54
N VAL A 3 -14.87 6.32 -11.63
CA VAL A 3 -15.04 5.17 -10.72
C VAL A 3 -15.87 4.13 -11.45
N GLY A 4 -15.31 2.91 -11.58
CA GLY A 4 -15.98 1.79 -12.22
C GLY A 4 -17.12 1.23 -11.36
N LYS A 5 -18.08 0.60 -12.02
CA LYS A 5 -19.21 -0.05 -11.35
C LYS A 5 -18.84 -1.49 -10.98
N CYS A 6 -18.57 -1.70 -9.70
CA CYS A 6 -18.22 -3.00 -9.14
C CYS A 6 -18.85 -3.13 -7.75
N THR A 7 -19.48 -4.27 -7.49
CA THR A 7 -20.00 -4.61 -6.17
C THR A 7 -19.09 -5.64 -5.52
N VAL A 8 -18.63 -5.36 -4.31
CA VAL A 8 -17.86 -6.28 -3.46
C VAL A 8 -18.70 -6.56 -2.20
N GLY A 9 -18.88 -7.81 -1.87
CA GLY A 9 -19.66 -8.26 -0.71
C GLY A 9 -19.20 -9.62 -0.24
N HIS A 10 -20.00 -10.22 0.64
CA HIS A 10 -19.72 -11.55 1.19
C HIS A 10 -20.95 -12.45 1.08
N PHE A 11 -20.71 -13.73 0.83
CA PHE A 11 -21.72 -14.76 1.00
C PHE A 11 -22.03 -14.98 2.49
N ALA A 12 -23.10 -15.72 2.79
CA ALA A 12 -23.55 -15.94 4.16
C ALA A 12 -22.52 -16.66 5.06
N ASP A 13 -21.61 -17.40 4.46
CA ASP A 13 -20.50 -18.11 5.10
C ASP A 13 -19.20 -17.27 5.24
N GLY A 14 -19.23 -16.02 4.74
CA GLY A 14 -18.11 -15.08 4.81
C GLY A 14 -17.16 -15.10 3.62
N GLU A 15 -17.41 -15.92 2.59
CA GLU A 15 -16.62 -15.89 1.36
C GLU A 15 -16.86 -14.59 0.58
N VAL A 16 -15.80 -14.05 -0.01
CA VAL A 16 -15.85 -12.81 -0.80
C VAL A 16 -16.61 -13.01 -2.10
N SER A 17 -17.50 -12.09 -2.41
CA SER A 17 -18.29 -12.03 -3.65
C SER A 17 -17.95 -10.74 -4.40
N VAL A 18 -17.59 -10.85 -5.68
CA VAL A 18 -17.31 -9.70 -6.55
C VAL A 18 -18.15 -9.79 -7.82
N SER A 19 -18.78 -8.68 -8.18
CA SER A 19 -19.53 -8.56 -9.44
C SER A 19 -19.15 -7.28 -10.17
N LEU A 20 -18.74 -7.41 -11.43
CA LEU A 20 -18.47 -6.30 -12.33
C LEU A 20 -19.75 -5.96 -13.09
N GLU A 21 -20.19 -4.71 -13.03
CA GLU A 21 -21.47 -4.26 -13.61
C GLU A 21 -21.29 -3.56 -14.96
N GLU A 22 -20.03 -3.46 -15.44
CA GLU A 22 -19.71 -2.85 -16.72
C GLU A 22 -18.55 -3.58 -17.42
N SER A 23 -18.42 -3.38 -18.73
CA SER A 23 -17.33 -3.96 -19.48
C SER A 23 -16.03 -3.20 -19.23
N VAL A 24 -14.99 -3.94 -18.87
CA VAL A 24 -13.62 -3.41 -18.67
C VAL A 24 -12.63 -3.95 -19.70
N ARG A 25 -13.12 -4.56 -20.77
CA ARG A 25 -12.29 -5.18 -21.81
C ARG A 25 -11.28 -4.19 -22.38
N GLY A 26 -10.00 -4.53 -22.30
CA GLY A 26 -8.89 -3.73 -22.81
C GLY A 26 -8.59 -2.45 -22.00
N SER A 27 -9.33 -2.19 -20.92
CA SER A 27 -9.12 -1.01 -20.07
C SER A 27 -7.90 -1.16 -19.17
N ASP A 28 -7.29 -0.02 -18.84
CA ASP A 28 -6.29 0.09 -17.76
C ASP A 28 -7.05 0.29 -16.43
N VAL A 29 -7.01 -0.73 -15.58
CA VAL A 29 -7.80 -0.80 -14.34
C VAL A 29 -6.91 -0.57 -13.12
N PHE A 30 -7.36 0.31 -12.24
CA PHE A 30 -6.75 0.56 -10.93
C PHE A 30 -7.69 0.05 -9.85
N ILE A 31 -7.30 -1.00 -9.13
CA ILE A 31 -8.05 -1.54 -8.00
C ILE A 31 -7.49 -0.92 -6.73
N VAL A 32 -8.27 -0.05 -6.09
CA VAL A 32 -7.86 0.65 -4.87
C VAL A 32 -8.40 -0.11 -3.67
N GLN A 33 -7.53 -0.83 -2.97
CA GLN A 33 -7.86 -1.61 -1.78
C GLN A 33 -6.72 -1.56 -0.78
N SER A 34 -6.95 -0.93 0.37
CA SER A 34 -6.01 -0.97 1.49
C SER A 34 -6.09 -2.33 2.18
N THR A 35 -4.94 -2.95 2.43
CA THR A 35 -4.87 -4.21 3.19
C THR A 35 -4.53 -3.99 4.66
N CYS A 36 -5.11 -2.92 5.27
CA CYS A 36 -5.11 -2.69 6.70
C CYS A 36 -6.13 -3.61 7.41
N ASN A 37 -6.38 -3.38 8.69
CA ASN A 37 -7.35 -4.18 9.46
C ASN A 37 -8.80 -3.96 8.94
N PRO A 38 -9.59 -5.04 8.72
CA PRO A 38 -9.27 -6.47 8.83
C PRO A 38 -8.41 -6.98 7.66
N VAL A 39 -7.16 -7.34 7.96
CA VAL A 39 -6.11 -7.57 6.94
C VAL A 39 -6.46 -8.71 5.98
N ASN A 40 -6.96 -9.83 6.52
CA ASN A 40 -7.22 -11.03 5.72
C ASN A 40 -8.41 -10.83 4.77
N ASP A 41 -9.46 -10.19 5.25
CA ASP A 41 -10.66 -9.91 4.45
C ASP A 41 -10.31 -8.94 3.32
N ASN A 42 -9.68 -7.82 3.64
CA ASN A 42 -9.25 -6.83 2.66
C ASN A 42 -8.26 -7.39 1.63
N LEU A 43 -7.35 -8.27 2.05
CA LEU A 43 -6.42 -8.92 1.12
C LEU A 43 -7.16 -9.91 0.20
N MET A 44 -8.10 -10.68 0.73
CA MET A 44 -8.87 -11.63 -0.07
C MET A 44 -9.79 -10.90 -1.06
N GLU A 45 -10.45 -9.81 -0.63
CA GLU A 45 -11.23 -8.95 -1.54
C GLU A 45 -10.36 -8.48 -2.72
N LEU A 46 -9.16 -7.96 -2.43
CA LEU A 46 -8.24 -7.50 -3.48
C LEU A 46 -7.89 -8.63 -4.46
N ILE A 47 -7.56 -9.82 -3.95
CA ILE A 47 -7.18 -10.98 -4.79
C ILE A 47 -8.35 -11.39 -5.69
N ILE A 48 -9.55 -11.48 -5.15
CA ILE A 48 -10.75 -11.87 -5.91
C ILE A 48 -11.13 -10.78 -6.94
N MET A 49 -10.99 -9.50 -6.59
CA MET A 49 -11.16 -8.41 -7.56
C MET A 49 -10.17 -8.51 -8.72
N ILE A 50 -8.88 -8.76 -8.45
CA ILE A 50 -7.86 -8.92 -9.51
C ILE A 50 -8.26 -10.05 -10.46
N ASP A 51 -8.67 -11.20 -9.95
CA ASP A 51 -9.12 -12.33 -10.78
C ASP A 51 -10.38 -11.98 -11.60
N ALA A 52 -11.35 -11.29 -11.00
CA ALA A 52 -12.55 -10.85 -11.71
C ALA A 52 -12.24 -9.93 -12.89
N PHE A 53 -11.39 -8.92 -12.68
CA PHE A 53 -10.96 -8.00 -13.75
C PHE A 53 -10.11 -8.70 -14.82
N LYS A 54 -9.26 -9.64 -14.43
CA LYS A 54 -8.49 -10.48 -15.38
C LYS A 54 -9.41 -11.31 -16.27
N ARG A 55 -10.41 -11.98 -15.68
CA ARG A 55 -11.41 -12.75 -16.44
C ARG A 55 -12.31 -11.88 -17.31
N ALA A 56 -12.56 -10.64 -16.92
CA ALA A 56 -13.27 -9.66 -17.72
C ALA A 56 -12.41 -9.06 -18.85
N SER A 57 -11.19 -9.57 -19.05
CA SER A 57 -10.24 -9.13 -20.10
C SER A 57 -9.80 -7.68 -19.97
N ALA A 58 -9.58 -7.19 -18.73
CA ALA A 58 -8.87 -5.92 -18.53
C ALA A 58 -7.53 -5.95 -19.26
N GLY A 59 -7.11 -4.83 -19.82
CA GLY A 59 -5.86 -4.71 -20.58
C GLY A 59 -4.63 -4.65 -19.67
N ARG A 60 -4.77 -4.02 -18.50
CA ARG A 60 -3.78 -3.96 -17.45
C ARG A 60 -4.46 -3.79 -16.10
N ILE A 61 -3.95 -4.45 -15.07
CA ILE A 61 -4.48 -4.39 -13.70
C ILE A 61 -3.40 -3.87 -12.76
N THR A 62 -3.61 -2.69 -12.19
CA THR A 62 -2.76 -2.11 -11.15
C THR A 62 -3.44 -2.25 -9.79
N ALA A 63 -2.82 -3.02 -8.89
CA ALA A 63 -3.26 -3.10 -7.50
C ALA A 63 -2.73 -1.88 -6.73
N VAL A 64 -3.62 -0.99 -6.30
CA VAL A 64 -3.29 0.21 -5.52
C VAL A 64 -3.57 -0.09 -4.05
N MET A 65 -2.50 -0.25 -3.28
CA MET A 65 -2.54 -0.64 -1.88
C MET A 65 -1.97 0.49 -1.01
N PRO A 66 -2.79 1.46 -0.56
CA PRO A 66 -2.31 2.54 0.32
C PRO A 66 -1.61 2.03 1.59
N TYR A 67 -2.04 0.86 2.09
CA TYR A 67 -1.34 0.11 3.13
C TYR A 67 -1.11 -1.32 2.67
N PHE A 68 0.16 -1.77 2.70
CA PHE A 68 0.55 -3.13 2.37
C PHE A 68 0.59 -4.00 3.63
N GLY A 69 -0.42 -4.84 3.80
CA GLY A 69 -0.51 -5.80 4.91
C GLY A 69 0.62 -6.83 4.87
N TYR A 70 0.95 -7.41 6.04
CA TYR A 70 2.05 -8.37 6.21
C TYR A 70 3.47 -7.83 5.94
N ALA A 71 3.63 -6.53 5.64
CA ALA A 71 4.92 -5.92 5.34
C ALA A 71 5.95 -6.04 6.48
N ARG A 72 5.52 -6.19 7.74
CA ARG A 72 6.41 -6.36 8.90
C ARG A 72 7.20 -7.68 8.91
N GLN A 73 6.76 -8.67 8.13
CA GLN A 73 7.44 -9.95 7.96
C GLN A 73 8.16 -10.00 6.60
N ASP A 74 9.10 -9.10 6.41
CA ASP A 74 9.93 -8.97 5.20
C ASP A 74 11.20 -9.84 5.24
N ARG A 75 11.51 -10.40 6.40
CA ARG A 75 12.69 -11.27 6.64
C ARG A 75 12.41 -12.28 7.75
N LYS A 76 13.23 -13.30 7.83
CA LYS A 76 13.24 -14.20 8.97
C LYS A 76 13.95 -13.51 10.15
N ALA A 77 13.20 -13.12 11.17
CA ALA A 77 13.75 -12.59 12.43
C ALA A 77 14.32 -13.72 13.30
N LYS A 78 13.74 -14.91 13.21
CA LYS A 78 14.18 -16.13 13.89
C LYS A 78 14.24 -17.30 12.91
N ALA A 79 14.93 -18.37 13.30
CA ALA A 79 14.95 -19.61 12.53
C ALA A 79 13.49 -20.12 12.31
N ARG A 80 13.18 -20.52 11.08
CA ARG A 80 11.87 -21.07 10.67
C ARG A 80 10.72 -20.06 10.57
N ASP A 81 10.96 -18.77 10.75
CA ASP A 81 9.96 -17.74 10.52
C ASP A 81 9.55 -17.71 9.04
N PRO A 82 8.29 -17.37 8.74
CA PRO A 82 7.84 -17.10 7.37
C PRO A 82 8.38 -15.75 6.89
N ILE A 83 8.33 -15.53 5.57
CA ILE A 83 8.48 -14.22 4.94
C ILE A 83 7.11 -13.88 4.33
N SER A 84 6.16 -13.46 5.17
CA SER A 84 4.76 -13.28 4.76
C SER A 84 4.58 -12.19 3.71
N ALA A 85 5.43 -11.16 3.71
CA ALA A 85 5.43 -10.14 2.67
C ALA A 85 5.68 -10.73 1.27
N LYS A 86 6.58 -11.73 1.15
CA LYS A 86 6.81 -12.45 -0.12
C LYS A 86 5.62 -13.32 -0.51
N VAL A 87 4.94 -13.94 0.45
CA VAL A 87 3.73 -14.73 0.19
C VAL A 87 2.66 -13.85 -0.43
N VAL A 88 2.39 -12.67 0.17
CA VAL A 88 1.41 -11.70 -0.36
C VAL A 88 1.81 -11.23 -1.76
N ALA A 89 3.09 -10.90 -1.98
CA ALA A 89 3.57 -10.50 -3.31
C ALA A 89 3.30 -11.59 -4.37
N ASN A 90 3.57 -12.85 -4.04
CA ASN A 90 3.31 -13.98 -4.93
C ASN A 90 1.81 -14.17 -5.20
N MET A 91 0.95 -14.01 -4.19
CA MET A 91 -0.51 -14.15 -4.34
C MET A 91 -1.07 -13.08 -5.28
N LEU A 92 -0.66 -11.83 -5.14
CA LEU A 92 -1.08 -10.72 -6.02
C LEU A 92 -0.64 -10.96 -7.48
N THR A 93 0.60 -11.37 -7.68
CA THR A 93 1.14 -11.70 -9.00
C THR A 93 0.40 -12.90 -9.63
N ALA A 94 0.18 -13.97 -8.86
CA ALA A 94 -0.52 -15.17 -9.33
C ALA A 94 -1.99 -14.89 -9.66
N ALA A 95 -2.68 -14.02 -8.89
CA ALA A 95 -4.03 -13.59 -9.19
C ALA A 95 -4.13 -12.84 -10.53
N GLY A 96 -3.06 -12.14 -10.92
CA GLY A 96 -2.97 -11.48 -12.22
C GLY A 96 -2.79 -9.98 -12.17
N ALA A 97 -2.28 -9.43 -11.07
CA ALA A 97 -1.82 -8.06 -11.05
C ALA A 97 -0.63 -7.87 -12.02
N ASP A 98 -0.67 -6.84 -12.84
CA ASP A 98 0.42 -6.45 -13.74
C ASP A 98 1.35 -5.42 -13.10
N ARG A 99 0.88 -4.71 -12.08
CA ARG A 99 1.61 -3.67 -11.37
C ARG A 99 1.06 -3.50 -9.95
N VAL A 100 1.92 -3.12 -9.03
CA VAL A 100 1.52 -2.72 -7.67
C VAL A 100 1.92 -1.27 -7.43
N LEU A 101 1.01 -0.50 -6.85
CA LEU A 101 1.27 0.83 -6.32
C LEU A 101 0.98 0.80 -4.83
N THR A 102 1.94 1.20 -4.03
CA THR A 102 1.80 1.22 -2.56
C THR A 102 2.48 2.43 -1.95
N MET A 103 2.17 2.71 -0.69
CA MET A 103 2.71 3.87 0.03
C MET A 103 3.41 3.44 1.31
N ASP A 104 4.52 4.10 1.62
CA ASP A 104 5.27 3.98 2.89
C ASP A 104 5.47 2.54 3.35
N LEU A 105 6.02 1.69 2.49
CA LEU A 105 6.34 0.30 2.85
C LEU A 105 7.15 0.24 4.16
N HIS A 106 6.85 -0.76 4.97
CA HIS A 106 7.60 -1.03 6.21
C HIS A 106 9.12 -1.12 5.95
N ALA A 107 9.49 -1.75 4.84
CA ALA A 107 10.87 -1.85 4.38
C ALA A 107 10.90 -1.73 2.85
N SER A 108 11.74 -0.86 2.30
CA SER A 108 11.79 -0.57 0.86
C SER A 108 12.20 -1.76 0.01
N GLN A 109 12.96 -2.71 0.57
CA GLN A 109 13.38 -3.94 -0.12
C GLN A 109 12.22 -4.88 -0.47
N ILE A 110 11.01 -4.69 0.10
CA ILE A 110 9.81 -5.45 -0.26
C ILE A 110 9.49 -5.30 -1.76
N GLN A 111 9.86 -4.18 -2.38
CA GLN A 111 9.75 -3.99 -3.83
C GLN A 111 10.43 -5.12 -4.61
N GLY A 112 11.55 -5.64 -4.12
CA GLY A 112 12.28 -6.75 -4.73
C GLY A 112 11.61 -8.12 -4.56
N PHE A 113 10.48 -8.21 -3.85
CA PHE A 113 9.71 -9.47 -3.72
C PHE A 113 8.76 -9.71 -4.89
N PHE A 114 8.55 -8.69 -5.72
CA PHE A 114 7.70 -8.76 -6.88
C PHE A 114 8.52 -8.97 -8.16
N ASP A 115 7.99 -9.80 -9.06
CA ASP A 115 8.51 -9.96 -10.42
C ASP A 115 7.77 -9.02 -11.41
N ILE A 116 6.83 -8.22 -10.91
CA ILE A 116 6.10 -7.17 -11.61
C ILE A 116 6.51 -5.79 -11.09
N PRO A 117 6.32 -4.71 -11.88
CA PRO A 117 6.65 -3.35 -11.46
C PRO A 117 5.95 -2.95 -10.16
N VAL A 118 6.69 -2.25 -9.28
CA VAL A 118 6.16 -1.69 -8.03
C VAL A 118 6.46 -0.21 -7.95
N ASP A 119 5.43 0.60 -7.76
CA ASP A 119 5.56 2.02 -7.44
C ASP A 119 5.43 2.19 -5.92
N HIS A 120 6.55 2.49 -5.28
CA HIS A 120 6.59 2.79 -3.85
C HIS A 120 6.53 4.29 -3.63
N LEU A 121 5.35 4.81 -3.34
CA LEU A 121 5.13 6.22 -3.03
C LEU A 121 5.48 6.52 -1.57
N MET A 122 5.85 7.77 -1.33
CA MET A 122 6.13 8.29 0.01
C MET A 122 5.07 9.32 0.39
N GLY A 123 4.59 9.29 1.63
CA GLY A 123 3.63 10.28 2.14
C GLY A 123 4.27 11.65 2.43
N ALA A 124 5.57 11.68 2.74
CA ALA A 124 6.26 12.92 3.08
C ALA A 124 6.14 14.04 2.02
N PRO A 125 6.24 13.78 0.70
CA PRO A 125 6.02 14.82 -0.31
C PRO A 125 4.64 15.46 -0.30
N ILE A 126 3.63 14.76 0.21
CA ILE A 126 2.26 15.26 0.34
C ILE A 126 2.11 16.03 1.66
N LEU A 127 2.68 15.50 2.73
CA LEU A 127 2.56 16.08 4.07
C LEU A 127 3.41 17.35 4.24
N THR A 128 4.62 17.39 3.67
CA THR A 128 5.52 18.54 3.81
C THR A 128 4.88 19.86 3.35
N PRO A 129 4.28 19.98 2.15
CA PRO A 129 3.62 21.21 1.71
C PRO A 129 2.43 21.60 2.58
N TYR A 130 1.76 20.65 3.22
CA TYR A 130 0.66 20.92 4.15
C TYR A 130 1.15 21.57 5.44
N PHE A 131 2.25 21.05 6.01
CA PHE A 131 2.80 21.58 7.27
C PHE A 131 3.68 22.81 7.08
N GLN A 132 4.28 22.99 5.90
CA GLN A 132 5.20 24.11 5.64
C GLN A 132 4.60 25.49 5.98
N PRO A 133 3.39 25.88 5.57
CA PRO A 133 2.82 27.18 5.94
C PRO A 133 2.44 27.28 7.43
N ILE A 134 2.25 26.15 8.12
CA ILE A 134 1.95 26.13 9.57
C ILE A 134 3.20 26.41 10.39
N VAL A 135 4.34 25.87 9.94
CA VAL A 135 5.64 25.95 10.63
C VAL A 135 6.38 27.24 10.29
N HIS A 136 6.20 27.75 9.06
CA HIS A 136 6.95 28.88 8.53
C HIS A 136 6.86 30.13 9.44
N HIS A 137 8.01 30.69 9.78
CA HIS A 137 8.23 31.76 10.76
C HIS A 137 8.02 31.38 12.23
N HIS A 138 7.83 30.08 12.52
CA HIS A 138 7.64 29.55 13.88
C HIS A 138 8.46 28.27 14.08
N GLU A 139 9.56 28.09 13.34
CA GLU A 139 10.35 26.85 13.28
C GLU A 139 10.84 26.44 14.67
N ASP A 140 11.15 27.41 15.55
CA ASP A 140 11.60 27.17 16.93
C ASP A 140 10.49 26.66 17.87
N GLU A 141 9.22 26.80 17.47
CA GLU A 141 8.07 26.36 18.26
C GLU A 141 7.65 24.92 17.95
N TYR A 142 8.21 24.32 16.89
CA TYR A 142 7.84 22.98 16.41
C TYR A 142 9.00 22.01 16.50
N VAL A 143 8.68 20.75 16.72
CA VAL A 143 9.62 19.63 16.70
C VAL A 143 9.00 18.42 16.02
N ALA A 144 9.73 17.79 15.12
CA ALA A 144 9.33 16.50 14.56
C ALA A 144 9.73 15.37 15.50
N VAL A 145 8.78 14.53 15.88
CA VAL A 145 9.02 13.45 16.85
C VAL A 145 8.97 12.09 16.16
N SER A 146 10.04 11.31 16.30
CA SER A 146 10.04 9.89 15.91
C SER A 146 9.53 9.03 17.07
N PRO A 147 8.47 8.23 16.88
CA PRO A 147 7.90 7.38 17.93
C PRO A 147 8.76 6.16 18.27
N ASP A 148 9.75 5.84 17.44
CA ASP A 148 10.66 4.71 17.61
C ASP A 148 11.94 4.87 16.77
N HIS A 149 12.93 4.01 17.02
CA HIS A 149 14.19 4.01 16.26
C HIS A 149 14.01 3.66 14.76
N GLY A 150 13.01 2.85 14.43
CA GLY A 150 12.75 2.44 13.04
C GLY A 150 12.27 3.58 12.14
N SER A 151 11.59 4.55 12.71
CA SER A 151 11.02 5.71 12.01
C SER A 151 11.97 6.90 11.88
N VAL A 152 13.11 6.91 12.58
CA VAL A 152 14.04 8.06 12.68
C VAL A 152 14.43 8.60 11.30
N ASN A 153 14.80 7.74 10.36
CA ASN A 153 15.23 8.19 9.03
C ASN A 153 14.10 8.86 8.24
N ARG A 154 12.86 8.39 8.42
CA ARG A 154 11.68 8.98 7.78
C ARG A 154 11.38 10.35 8.37
N VAL A 155 11.34 10.45 9.70
CA VAL A 155 11.06 11.70 10.41
C VAL A 155 12.18 12.72 10.21
N ARG A 156 13.45 12.29 10.15
CA ARG A 156 14.59 13.16 9.85
C ARG A 156 14.42 13.88 8.50
N LYS A 157 14.11 13.13 7.43
CA LYS A 157 13.88 13.72 6.10
C LYS A 157 12.69 14.70 6.07
N PHE A 158 11.70 14.46 6.91
CA PHE A 158 10.56 15.35 7.07
C PHE A 158 10.95 16.63 7.82
N ALA A 159 11.66 16.50 8.96
CA ALA A 159 12.18 17.60 9.76
C ALA A 159 13.11 18.51 8.94
N GLU A 160 14.06 17.93 8.21
CA GLU A 160 14.98 18.66 7.32
C GLU A 160 14.24 19.50 6.26
N LYS A 161 13.13 19.00 5.72
CA LYS A 161 12.33 19.74 4.73
C LYS A 161 11.52 20.89 5.33
N LEU A 162 11.22 20.83 6.60
CA LEU A 162 10.48 21.86 7.33
C LEU A 162 11.40 22.80 8.13
N ASP A 163 12.72 22.51 8.13
CA ASP A 163 13.74 23.23 8.92
C ASP A 163 13.44 23.27 10.42
N ILE A 164 12.97 22.13 10.98
CA ILE A 164 12.64 22.00 12.41
C ILE A 164 13.48 20.93 13.09
N PRO A 165 13.66 21.02 14.42
CA PRO A 165 14.39 20.02 15.19
C PRO A 165 13.72 18.63 15.14
N LEU A 166 14.53 17.57 15.38
CA LEU A 166 14.10 16.19 15.52
C LEU A 166 14.27 15.72 16.95
N ALA A 167 13.24 15.11 17.53
CA ALA A 167 13.30 14.35 18.76
C ALA A 167 12.96 12.86 18.52
N ILE A 168 13.43 11.98 19.41
CA ILE A 168 13.16 10.53 19.38
C ILE A 168 12.63 10.14 20.74
N ILE A 169 11.55 9.37 20.78
CA ILE A 169 10.97 8.79 22.00
C ILE A 169 11.41 7.32 22.12
#